data_c65c8b3cc71da4b8bffa3b27fac12bf2
#
_entry.id   c65c8b3cc71da4b8bffa3b27fac12bf2
#
_cell.length_a   1.000
_cell.length_b   1.000
_cell.length_c   1.000
_cell.angle_alpha   90.00
_cell.angle_beta   90.00
_cell.angle_gamma   90.00
#
_symmetry.space_group_name_H-M   'P 1'
#
loop_
_entity.id
_entity.type
_entity.pdbx_description
1 polymer ?
#
loop_
_entity_poly.entity_id
_entity_poly.type
_entity_poly.pdbx_seq_one_letter_code
_entity_poly.pdbx_strand_id
1 'polypeptide(L)'
;MRWHQLATDLFAFYDDSCTVYALRYGDCALVVDFATGRWLEHLDEIGVRHVEHVVLTHAHRDQCCGLYRTGLGDWTLHAPAGDRSLLAPEEHEEFWDTYQHNGCPTSYAAPRLSLPEAVYDLHADGEVQLGPVRLCAIATPGHTRGALTYLVEWNGRDVAFCGDALREGGTIHQPYHLEWDHWTGSGALAAWHGLERLSYCHIDMLLPSHGEPIARRTGATIRETQRRLMGLLRAKGSVCAGAKNRWWTAEDLGFAQRVLPHLYQFGANSFLLLSERGEGLVIDPQRPDIELLAQLMEHLGVERISAATASHYHSDHSDGLNYVRTRWGAAVWLHPWVAEPIRDRDRLEVPWLPAESIEPDRLLPVEGRFRWNEYAFSIRPFPGQTWWHCAFDAEVDGEHVLFSGDNFQPPSRWNGTGGFCAFNGSRFVEGFARSAQEVLAMAPSLICNGHGCIYPFSADQYRRIVRWAAKSEESVRALCPTDDWLSAYDPRALRLDPFVQCARPGQTLEVTAVLTNTSARPVQIALSPIGPTGWKLRAARGNVRLKSGATRRVRIALSLPRTAAAGRHVCSIDVEIDGQLRAEACVALVDVSA
;
A
#
# COMPACT_ATOMS: atom_id res chain seq x y z
N MET A 1 -3.09 -31.68 3.03
CA MET A 1 -1.87 -31.26 2.29
C MET A 1 -0.89 -32.41 2.32
N ARG A 2 -0.03 -32.53 1.34
CA ARG A 2 1.04 -33.54 1.25
C ARG A 2 2.12 -33.05 0.30
N TRP A 3 3.30 -33.68 0.37
CA TRP A 3 4.38 -33.44 -0.57
C TRP A 3 4.08 -34.04 -1.95
N HIS A 4 4.45 -33.33 -3.00
CA HIS A 4 4.36 -33.75 -4.40
C HIS A 4 5.76 -33.81 -5.00
N GLN A 5 6.12 -34.95 -5.56
CA GLN A 5 7.42 -35.10 -6.21
C GLN A 5 7.40 -34.46 -7.60
N LEU A 6 8.30 -33.50 -7.84
CA LEU A 6 8.46 -32.79 -9.12
C LEU A 6 9.55 -33.43 -9.98
N ALA A 7 10.63 -33.92 -9.34
CA ALA A 7 11.71 -34.65 -9.94
C ALA A 7 12.36 -35.57 -8.87
N THR A 8 13.42 -36.29 -9.22
CA THR A 8 14.18 -37.09 -8.25
C THR A 8 14.65 -36.20 -7.13
N ASP A 9 14.27 -36.52 -5.89
CA ASP A 9 14.65 -35.79 -4.67
C ASP A 9 14.33 -34.28 -4.65
N LEU A 10 13.38 -33.85 -5.48
CA LEU A 10 12.81 -32.51 -5.52
C LEU A 10 11.30 -32.59 -5.29
N PHE A 11 10.82 -31.92 -4.26
CA PHE A 11 9.44 -31.96 -3.83
C PHE A 11 8.84 -30.56 -3.66
N ALA A 12 7.52 -30.43 -3.85
CA ALA A 12 6.73 -29.26 -3.54
C ALA A 12 5.66 -29.60 -2.51
N PHE A 13 5.48 -28.72 -1.53
CA PHE A 13 4.37 -28.75 -0.58
C PHE A 13 3.50 -27.52 -0.86
N TYR A 14 2.30 -27.74 -1.34
CA TYR A 14 1.33 -26.66 -1.59
C TYR A 14 0.66 -26.30 -0.27
N ASP A 15 1.27 -25.35 0.45
CA ASP A 15 0.70 -24.77 1.67
C ASP A 15 -0.39 -23.74 1.31
N ASP A 16 -1.27 -23.42 2.25
CA ASP A 16 -2.34 -22.44 2.05
C ASP A 16 -1.80 -21.01 1.84
N SER A 17 -0.57 -20.77 2.28
CA SER A 17 0.09 -19.46 2.22
C SER A 17 0.94 -19.31 0.95
N CYS A 18 1.95 -20.15 0.78
CA CYS A 18 2.76 -20.22 -0.43
C CYS A 18 3.28 -21.66 -0.66
N THR A 19 3.89 -21.94 -1.80
CA THR A 19 4.49 -23.25 -2.06
C THR A 19 5.88 -23.32 -1.44
N VAL A 20 6.12 -24.39 -0.67
CA VAL A 20 7.43 -24.72 -0.08
C VAL A 20 8.09 -25.81 -0.90
N TYR A 21 9.37 -25.67 -1.18
CA TYR A 21 10.13 -26.69 -1.93
C TYR A 21 11.18 -27.37 -1.06
N ALA A 22 11.43 -28.64 -1.29
CA ALA A 22 12.47 -29.41 -0.61
C ALA A 22 13.39 -30.13 -1.60
N LEU A 23 14.70 -29.94 -1.42
CA LEU A 23 15.76 -30.70 -2.04
C LEU A 23 16.29 -31.72 -1.03
N ARG A 24 15.96 -33.01 -1.23
CA ARG A 24 16.34 -34.09 -0.34
C ARG A 24 17.70 -34.69 -0.71
N TYR A 25 18.55 -34.91 0.26
CA TYR A 25 19.83 -35.62 0.13
C TYR A 25 20.04 -36.56 1.33
N GLY A 26 19.94 -37.85 1.07
CA GLY A 26 19.89 -38.87 2.14
C GLY A 26 18.61 -38.72 2.96
N ASP A 27 18.74 -38.56 4.26
CA ASP A 27 17.67 -38.26 5.21
C ASP A 27 17.61 -36.77 5.63
N CYS A 28 18.40 -35.93 4.95
CA CYS A 28 18.45 -34.48 5.14
C CYS A 28 17.74 -33.72 4.00
N ALA A 29 17.40 -32.44 4.23
CA ALA A 29 16.88 -31.56 3.20
C ALA A 29 17.34 -30.10 3.36
N LEU A 30 17.44 -29.42 2.20
CA LEU A 30 17.36 -27.97 2.09
C LEU A 30 15.93 -27.60 1.69
N VAL A 31 15.32 -26.64 2.38
CA VAL A 31 13.97 -26.18 2.15
C VAL A 31 13.99 -24.73 1.67
N VAL A 32 13.21 -24.41 0.63
CA VAL A 32 13.04 -23.08 0.08
C VAL A 32 11.64 -22.56 0.43
N ASP A 33 11.62 -21.37 1.04
CA ASP A 33 10.49 -20.74 1.73
C ASP A 33 9.95 -21.58 2.90
N PHE A 34 9.10 -21.00 3.73
CA PHE A 34 8.64 -21.66 4.94
C PHE A 34 7.12 -21.77 5.06
N ALA A 35 6.40 -20.81 4.46
CA ALA A 35 4.95 -20.71 4.53
C ALA A 35 4.42 -20.76 5.99
N THR A 36 3.39 -21.53 6.26
CA THR A 36 2.81 -21.71 7.61
C THR A 36 3.60 -22.67 8.49
N GLY A 37 4.54 -23.44 7.94
CA GLY A 37 5.30 -24.49 8.64
C GLY A 37 4.58 -25.83 8.75
N ARG A 38 3.38 -25.99 8.19
CA ARG A 38 2.62 -27.28 8.24
C ARG A 38 3.36 -28.44 7.58
N TRP A 39 4.21 -28.18 6.62
CA TRP A 39 5.03 -29.18 5.95
C TRP A 39 5.96 -29.96 6.90
N LEU A 40 6.30 -29.40 8.06
CA LEU A 40 7.10 -30.07 9.08
C LEU A 40 6.45 -31.39 9.58
N GLU A 41 5.13 -31.44 9.65
CA GLU A 41 4.37 -32.62 10.07
C GLU A 41 4.35 -33.73 9.01
N HIS A 42 4.85 -33.45 7.80
CA HIS A 42 4.79 -34.34 6.63
C HIS A 42 6.18 -34.74 6.09
N LEU A 43 7.27 -34.46 6.81
CA LEU A 43 8.64 -34.78 6.37
C LEU A 43 8.86 -36.28 6.14
N ASP A 44 8.23 -37.13 6.94
CA ASP A 44 8.31 -38.59 6.81
C ASP A 44 7.79 -39.08 5.47
N GLU A 45 6.83 -38.40 4.85
CA GLU A 45 6.27 -38.75 3.53
C GLU A 45 7.33 -38.75 2.43
N ILE A 46 8.38 -37.93 2.59
CA ILE A 46 9.49 -37.80 1.64
C ILE A 46 10.80 -38.35 2.20
N GLY A 47 10.77 -39.07 3.33
CA GLY A 47 11.94 -39.70 3.94
C GLY A 47 12.98 -38.73 4.51
N VAL A 48 12.58 -37.51 4.85
CA VAL A 48 13.42 -36.50 5.49
C VAL A 48 13.27 -36.59 7.00
N ARG A 49 14.40 -36.65 7.71
CA ARG A 49 14.47 -36.64 9.17
C ARG A 49 15.04 -35.33 9.72
N HIS A 50 15.90 -34.68 8.94
CA HIS A 50 16.59 -33.48 9.33
C HIS A 50 16.49 -32.42 8.24
N VAL A 51 15.98 -31.23 8.58
CA VAL A 51 16.11 -30.05 7.75
C VAL A 51 17.40 -29.35 8.18
N GLU A 52 18.39 -29.23 7.30
CA GLU A 52 19.66 -28.59 7.63
C GLU A 52 19.60 -27.09 7.32
N HIS A 53 18.95 -26.71 6.22
CA HIS A 53 18.88 -25.34 5.76
C HIS A 53 17.45 -24.96 5.35
N VAL A 54 17.05 -23.76 5.75
CA VAL A 54 15.86 -23.06 5.25
C VAL A 54 16.32 -21.78 4.56
N VAL A 55 15.89 -21.57 3.32
CA VAL A 55 16.29 -20.44 2.48
C VAL A 55 15.04 -19.67 2.06
N LEU A 56 14.92 -18.40 2.45
CA LEU A 56 13.80 -17.55 2.03
C LEU A 56 14.10 -16.87 0.70
N THR A 57 13.15 -16.85 -0.21
CA THR A 57 13.25 -16.11 -1.48
C THR A 57 13.10 -14.60 -1.29
N HIS A 58 12.29 -14.19 -0.31
CA HIS A 58 12.05 -12.80 0.09
C HIS A 58 11.36 -12.75 1.47
N ALA A 59 11.20 -11.56 2.04
CA ALA A 59 10.75 -11.38 3.43
C ALA A 59 9.26 -11.07 3.60
N HIS A 60 8.40 -11.47 2.68
CA HIS A 60 6.96 -11.31 2.90
C HIS A 60 6.41 -12.30 3.94
N ARG A 61 5.29 -11.92 4.56
CA ARG A 61 4.65 -12.67 5.65
C ARG A 61 4.25 -14.08 5.23
N ASP A 62 3.76 -14.25 4.02
CA ASP A 62 3.32 -15.51 3.47
C ASP A 62 4.47 -16.50 3.22
N GLN A 63 5.70 -16.04 3.01
CA GLN A 63 6.90 -16.87 2.92
C GLN A 63 7.44 -17.31 4.28
N CYS A 64 7.21 -16.56 5.37
CA CYS A 64 7.93 -16.78 6.62
C CYS A 64 7.08 -16.82 7.90
N CYS A 65 5.75 -16.64 7.82
CA CYS A 65 4.88 -16.57 8.99
C CYS A 65 4.94 -17.81 9.91
N GLY A 66 5.26 -18.97 9.38
CA GLY A 66 5.41 -20.20 10.16
C GLY A 66 6.64 -20.23 11.05
N LEU A 67 7.72 -19.50 10.71
CA LEU A 67 8.97 -19.54 11.46
C LEU A 67 8.82 -19.17 12.93
N TYR A 68 7.97 -18.22 13.27
CA TYR A 68 7.70 -17.81 14.65
C TYR A 68 6.44 -18.45 15.25
N ARG A 69 5.66 -19.21 14.47
CA ARG A 69 4.50 -19.98 14.96
C ARG A 69 4.92 -21.36 15.45
N THR A 70 5.87 -21.99 14.74
CA THR A 70 6.39 -23.32 15.07
C THR A 70 7.63 -23.30 15.96
N GLY A 71 8.24 -22.12 16.12
CA GLY A 71 9.56 -21.95 16.72
C GLY A 71 10.68 -22.26 15.72
N LEU A 72 11.90 -21.84 16.02
CA LEU A 72 13.08 -22.23 15.25
C LEU A 72 13.43 -23.67 15.55
N GLY A 73 13.47 -24.50 14.50
CA GLY A 73 14.06 -25.83 14.58
C GLY A 73 15.61 -25.77 14.57
N ASP A 74 16.24 -26.93 14.48
CA ASP A 74 17.70 -27.05 14.48
C ASP A 74 18.32 -26.71 13.10
N TRP A 75 17.58 -26.07 12.18
CA TRP A 75 18.05 -25.66 10.86
C TRP A 75 18.76 -24.31 10.86
N THR A 76 19.63 -24.10 9.88
CA THR A 76 20.20 -22.78 9.60
C THR A 76 19.27 -22.00 8.68
N LEU A 77 18.85 -20.79 9.10
CA LEU A 77 17.99 -19.91 8.31
C LEU A 77 18.83 -18.93 7.49
N HIS A 78 18.49 -18.82 6.21
CA HIS A 78 19.10 -17.91 5.25
C HIS A 78 18.03 -17.01 4.63
N ALA A 79 18.36 -15.72 4.43
CA ALA A 79 17.46 -14.76 3.81
C ALA A 79 18.21 -13.79 2.89
N PRO A 80 17.52 -13.15 1.92
CA PRO A 80 18.11 -12.11 1.11
C PRO A 80 18.64 -10.95 1.95
N ALA A 81 19.90 -10.57 1.78
CA ALA A 81 20.50 -9.43 2.46
C ALA A 81 19.74 -8.11 2.21
N GLY A 82 19.17 -7.94 1.01
CA GLY A 82 18.38 -6.77 0.65
C GLY A 82 17.01 -6.65 1.33
N ASP A 83 16.51 -7.76 1.91
CA ASP A 83 15.25 -7.78 2.69
C ASP A 83 15.51 -7.95 4.21
N ARG A 84 16.79 -7.98 4.61
CA ARG A 84 17.19 -8.25 6.00
C ARG A 84 16.60 -7.30 7.02
N SER A 85 16.46 -6.02 6.67
CA SER A 85 15.87 -4.98 7.51
C SER A 85 14.46 -5.33 8.00
N LEU A 86 13.69 -6.04 7.18
CA LEU A 86 12.33 -6.46 7.53
C LEU A 86 12.30 -7.68 8.49
N LEU A 87 13.44 -8.31 8.74
CA LEU A 87 13.57 -9.52 9.58
C LEU A 87 14.41 -9.28 10.83
N ALA A 88 15.26 -8.24 10.85
CA ALA A 88 16.11 -7.90 11.98
C ALA A 88 15.29 -7.26 13.13
N PRO A 89 15.51 -7.64 14.40
CA PRO A 89 14.74 -7.14 15.53
C PRO A 89 14.71 -5.62 15.64
N GLU A 90 15.86 -4.96 15.56
CA GLU A 90 16.00 -3.51 15.72
C GLU A 90 15.32 -2.76 14.59
N GLU A 91 15.57 -3.16 13.35
CA GLU A 91 15.00 -2.51 12.16
C GLU A 91 13.50 -2.81 12.01
N HIS A 92 13.06 -3.98 12.48
CA HIS A 92 11.64 -4.33 12.52
C HIS A 92 10.88 -3.45 13.53
N GLU A 93 11.45 -3.15 14.70
CA GLU A 93 10.86 -2.22 15.67
C GLU A 93 10.77 -0.80 15.07
N GLU A 94 11.86 -0.29 14.48
CA GLU A 94 11.89 0.99 13.79
C GLU A 94 10.86 1.06 12.66
N PHE A 95 10.71 0.00 11.88
CA PHE A 95 9.71 -0.07 10.81
C PHE A 95 8.29 0.20 11.35
N TRP A 96 7.87 -0.46 12.43
CA TRP A 96 6.53 -0.29 12.99
C TRP A 96 6.36 1.04 13.72
N ASP A 97 7.42 1.61 14.29
CA ASP A 97 7.38 2.92 14.93
C ASP A 97 7.22 4.05 13.94
N THR A 98 7.79 3.91 12.76
CA THR A 98 7.79 4.96 11.72
C THR A 98 6.74 4.77 10.64
N TYR A 99 6.06 3.63 10.62
CA TYR A 99 5.13 3.23 9.54
C TYR A 99 4.11 4.31 9.17
N GLN A 100 3.41 4.87 10.16
CA GLN A 100 2.39 5.91 9.92
C GLN A 100 2.97 7.25 9.47
N HIS A 101 4.20 7.56 9.90
CA HIS A 101 4.80 8.88 9.71
C HIS A 101 5.61 9.00 8.42
N ASN A 102 6.25 7.93 8.01
CA ASN A 102 7.21 7.95 6.89
C ASN A 102 6.59 7.56 5.55
N GLY A 103 5.28 7.35 5.49
CA GLY A 103 4.62 7.00 4.24
C GLY A 103 5.20 5.72 3.66
N CYS A 104 5.22 4.64 4.44
CA CYS A 104 5.78 3.37 4.01
C CYS A 104 5.21 2.95 2.65
N PRO A 105 6.04 2.82 1.62
CA PRO A 105 5.56 2.50 0.27
C PRO A 105 5.17 1.03 0.11
N THR A 106 5.44 0.18 1.08
CA THR A 106 5.12 -1.24 0.98
C THR A 106 3.77 -1.55 1.60
N SER A 107 2.93 -2.21 0.81
CA SER A 107 1.56 -2.54 1.20
C SER A 107 1.43 -3.86 1.96
N TYR A 108 2.43 -4.72 1.87
CA TYR A 108 2.43 -6.04 2.53
C TYR A 108 3.78 -6.28 3.18
N ALA A 109 3.92 -5.63 4.29
CA ALA A 109 5.21 -5.42 4.88
C ALA A 109 5.76 -6.63 5.65
N ALA A 110 6.55 -6.32 6.64
CA ALA A 110 7.24 -7.22 7.52
C ALA A 110 6.31 -8.26 8.17
N PRO A 111 6.82 -9.43 8.54
CA PRO A 111 6.11 -10.37 9.39
C PRO A 111 5.75 -9.72 10.73
N ARG A 112 4.77 -10.28 11.42
CA ARG A 112 4.26 -9.79 12.71
C ARG A 112 5.35 -9.69 13.79
N LEU A 113 6.26 -10.66 13.81
CA LEU A 113 7.38 -10.70 14.74
C LEU A 113 8.68 -10.71 13.97
N SER A 114 9.70 -10.03 14.50
CA SER A 114 11.07 -10.18 14.03
C SER A 114 11.57 -11.61 14.21
N LEU A 115 12.43 -12.06 13.30
CA LEU A 115 13.10 -13.34 13.43
C LEU A 115 14.28 -13.21 14.39
N PRO A 116 14.62 -14.25 15.13
CA PRO A 116 15.75 -14.21 16.05
C PRO A 116 17.10 -14.17 15.33
N GLU A 117 18.15 -13.91 16.08
CA GLU A 117 19.50 -13.48 15.71
C GLU A 117 20.25 -14.32 14.67
N ALA A 118 19.86 -15.56 14.40
CA ALA A 118 20.63 -16.50 13.59
C ALA A 118 20.13 -16.59 12.13
N VAL A 119 19.94 -15.46 11.45
CA VAL A 119 19.65 -15.42 10.01
C VAL A 119 20.91 -15.06 9.25
N TYR A 120 21.29 -15.91 8.29
CA TYR A 120 22.44 -15.69 7.43
C TYR A 120 22.04 -14.97 6.14
N ASP A 121 22.82 -13.96 5.77
CA ASP A 121 22.56 -13.16 4.59
C ASP A 121 22.98 -13.89 3.31
N LEU A 122 22.06 -13.91 2.34
CA LEU A 122 22.36 -14.30 0.97
C LEU A 122 22.44 -13.04 0.11
N HIS A 123 23.61 -12.86 -0.50
CA HIS A 123 23.87 -11.70 -1.34
C HIS A 123 23.55 -12.01 -2.80
N ALA A 124 23.00 -11.02 -3.48
CA ALA A 124 22.78 -11.10 -4.92
C ALA A 124 24.11 -11.35 -5.67
N ASP A 125 24.03 -12.18 -6.71
CA ASP A 125 25.16 -12.61 -7.53
C ASP A 125 26.25 -13.38 -6.76
N GLY A 126 25.88 -13.88 -5.58
CA GLY A 126 26.70 -14.75 -4.76
C GLY A 126 26.42 -16.23 -5.01
N GLU A 127 27.40 -17.05 -4.68
CA GLU A 127 27.26 -18.50 -4.61
C GLU A 127 27.51 -18.96 -3.18
N VAL A 128 26.73 -19.94 -2.73
CA VAL A 128 26.88 -20.55 -1.40
C VAL A 128 26.76 -22.06 -1.51
N GLN A 129 27.54 -22.78 -0.72
CA GLN A 129 27.44 -24.22 -0.57
C GLN A 129 26.65 -24.52 0.71
N LEU A 130 25.49 -25.14 0.57
CA LEU A 130 24.60 -25.54 1.67
C LEU A 130 24.45 -27.05 1.65
N GLY A 131 25.17 -27.77 2.52
CA GLY A 131 25.32 -29.20 2.42
C GLY A 131 25.87 -29.62 1.04
N PRO A 132 25.24 -30.54 0.32
CA PRO A 132 25.62 -30.91 -1.05
C PRO A 132 25.08 -29.95 -2.12
N VAL A 133 24.24 -28.98 -1.77
CA VAL A 133 23.58 -28.07 -2.71
C VAL A 133 24.45 -26.83 -2.94
N ARG A 134 24.86 -26.60 -4.19
CA ARG A 134 25.42 -25.33 -4.64
C ARG A 134 24.31 -24.41 -5.12
N LEU A 135 24.12 -23.31 -4.44
CA LEU A 135 23.08 -22.34 -4.70
C LEU A 135 23.68 -21.06 -5.25
N CYS A 136 23.22 -20.62 -6.43
CA CYS A 136 23.58 -19.35 -7.04
C CYS A 136 22.40 -18.38 -6.86
N ALA A 137 22.62 -17.25 -6.19
CA ALA A 137 21.60 -16.24 -5.90
C ALA A 137 21.59 -15.15 -6.98
N ILE A 138 20.48 -15.02 -7.69
CA ILE A 138 20.29 -14.03 -8.76
C ILE A 138 19.33 -12.95 -8.24
N ALA A 139 19.71 -11.67 -8.33
CA ALA A 139 18.83 -10.58 -7.97
C ALA A 139 17.59 -10.55 -8.89
N THR A 140 16.41 -10.67 -8.29
CA THR A 140 15.11 -10.55 -8.95
C THR A 140 14.21 -9.58 -8.18
N PRO A 141 14.67 -8.32 -7.96
CA PRO A 141 13.88 -7.32 -7.24
C PRO A 141 12.59 -6.99 -7.97
N GLY A 142 11.64 -6.39 -7.26
CA GLY A 142 10.35 -5.95 -7.80
C GLY A 142 9.24 -6.24 -6.81
N HIS A 143 8.97 -7.49 -6.55
CA HIS A 143 7.99 -7.93 -5.56
C HIS A 143 8.42 -7.49 -4.14
N THR A 144 9.70 -7.67 -3.80
CA THR A 144 10.40 -6.92 -2.75
C THR A 144 11.68 -6.31 -3.33
N ARG A 145 12.32 -5.41 -2.56
CA ARG A 145 13.58 -4.78 -2.97
C ARG A 145 14.74 -5.76 -2.98
N GLY A 146 14.71 -6.73 -2.07
CA GLY A 146 15.77 -7.70 -1.87
C GLY A 146 15.51 -9.08 -2.46
N ALA A 147 14.38 -9.32 -3.12
CA ALA A 147 14.02 -10.64 -3.64
C ALA A 147 15.10 -11.29 -4.48
N LEU A 148 15.34 -12.58 -4.24
CA LEU A 148 16.32 -13.40 -4.93
C LEU A 148 15.65 -14.61 -5.59
N THR A 149 16.17 -14.98 -6.76
CA THR A 149 15.95 -16.30 -7.37
C THR A 149 17.17 -17.17 -7.11
N TYR A 150 16.94 -18.39 -6.66
CA TYR A 150 18.03 -19.35 -6.41
C TYR A 150 18.12 -20.37 -7.52
N LEU A 151 19.22 -20.37 -8.26
CA LEU A 151 19.52 -21.33 -9.30
C LEU A 151 20.37 -22.47 -8.72
N VAL A 152 19.94 -23.71 -8.94
CA VAL A 152 20.56 -24.94 -8.45
C VAL A 152 20.62 -25.95 -9.58
N GLU A 153 21.80 -26.54 -9.82
CA GLU A 153 21.89 -27.75 -10.61
C GLU A 153 21.47 -28.94 -9.74
N TRP A 154 20.37 -29.61 -10.09
CA TRP A 154 19.82 -30.72 -9.33
C TRP A 154 19.52 -31.93 -10.21
N ASN A 155 20.29 -33.02 -9.99
CA ASN A 155 20.17 -34.25 -10.77
C ASN A 155 20.21 -34.00 -12.29
N GLY A 156 21.17 -33.17 -12.76
CA GLY A 156 21.37 -32.84 -14.16
C GLY A 156 20.32 -31.92 -14.77
N ARG A 157 19.60 -31.15 -13.94
CA ARG A 157 18.66 -30.11 -14.36
C ARG A 157 18.97 -28.79 -13.67
N ASP A 158 18.83 -27.70 -14.41
CA ASP A 158 18.91 -26.35 -13.86
C ASP A 158 17.54 -25.93 -13.34
N VAL A 159 17.40 -25.88 -12.01
CA VAL A 159 16.15 -25.54 -11.30
C VAL A 159 16.29 -24.16 -10.69
N ALA A 160 15.33 -23.29 -10.93
CA ALA A 160 15.30 -21.94 -10.36
C ALA A 160 14.08 -21.76 -9.43
N PHE A 161 14.36 -21.55 -8.15
CA PHE A 161 13.35 -21.15 -7.15
C PHE A 161 13.17 -19.63 -7.25
N CYS A 162 12.15 -19.19 -7.96
CA CYS A 162 12.02 -17.79 -8.39
C CYS A 162 11.16 -16.92 -7.47
N GLY A 163 10.73 -17.44 -6.32
CA GLY A 163 9.88 -16.67 -5.41
C GLY A 163 8.65 -16.13 -6.13
N ASP A 164 8.39 -14.86 -5.96
CA ASP A 164 7.28 -14.16 -6.62
C ASP A 164 7.72 -13.27 -7.80
N ALA A 165 8.90 -13.52 -8.36
CA ALA A 165 9.37 -12.80 -9.53
C ALA A 165 8.47 -13.04 -10.76
N LEU A 166 7.89 -14.24 -10.89
CA LEU A 166 6.93 -14.58 -11.94
C LEU A 166 6.10 -15.82 -11.56
N ARG A 167 4.99 -16.01 -12.28
CA ARG A 167 4.13 -17.19 -12.21
C ARG A 167 3.93 -17.80 -13.60
N GLU A 168 3.27 -18.96 -13.63
CA GLU A 168 2.87 -19.62 -14.87
C GLU A 168 2.09 -18.67 -15.79
N GLY A 169 2.17 -18.93 -17.10
CA GLY A 169 1.50 -18.11 -18.11
C GLY A 169 2.04 -16.68 -18.27
N GLY A 170 3.18 -16.35 -17.65
CA GLY A 170 3.77 -15.01 -17.70
C GLY A 170 3.02 -13.99 -16.84
N THR A 171 2.52 -14.43 -15.71
CA THR A 171 1.82 -13.61 -14.70
C THR A 171 2.71 -13.35 -13.49
N ILE A 172 2.24 -12.55 -12.53
CA ILE A 172 2.91 -12.32 -11.24
C ILE A 172 1.90 -12.45 -10.11
N HIS A 173 2.40 -12.65 -8.90
CA HIS A 173 1.62 -12.57 -7.69
C HIS A 173 1.60 -11.13 -7.18
N GLN A 174 0.42 -10.62 -6.78
CA GLN A 174 0.25 -9.32 -6.12
C GLN A 174 0.92 -8.14 -6.86
N PRO A 175 0.41 -7.67 -8.01
CA PRO A 175 1.06 -6.65 -8.84
C PRO A 175 1.26 -5.31 -8.14
N TYR A 176 0.50 -5.01 -7.09
CA TYR A 176 0.65 -3.77 -6.31
C TYR A 176 1.88 -3.78 -5.39
N HIS A 177 2.53 -4.91 -5.15
CA HIS A 177 3.84 -4.95 -4.49
C HIS A 177 4.95 -4.29 -5.34
N LEU A 178 4.72 -4.10 -6.64
CA LEU A 178 5.59 -3.30 -7.51
C LEU A 178 5.46 -1.77 -7.29
N GLU A 179 4.55 -1.32 -6.45
CA GLU A 179 4.34 0.09 -6.11
C GLU A 179 5.30 0.52 -5.00
N TRP A 180 6.58 0.71 -5.33
CA TRP A 180 7.61 1.14 -4.37
C TRP A 180 7.51 2.61 -3.99
N ASP A 181 6.84 3.39 -4.79
CA ASP A 181 6.47 4.78 -4.59
C ASP A 181 5.22 5.11 -5.42
N HIS A 182 4.61 6.24 -5.14
CA HIS A 182 3.37 6.63 -5.82
C HIS A 182 3.60 7.47 -7.09
N TRP A 183 4.85 7.80 -7.42
CA TRP A 183 5.18 8.65 -8.56
C TRP A 183 5.72 7.90 -9.76
N THR A 184 6.49 6.85 -9.54
CA THR A 184 7.24 6.15 -10.59
C THR A 184 6.75 4.71 -10.78
N GLY A 185 7.34 4.03 -11.72
CA GLY A 185 7.17 2.59 -11.90
C GLY A 185 8.44 1.84 -11.52
N SER A 186 9.21 2.34 -10.54
CA SER A 186 10.53 1.81 -10.18
C SER A 186 10.52 0.32 -9.83
N GLY A 187 9.54 -0.16 -9.08
CA GLY A 187 9.41 -1.57 -8.75
C GLY A 187 9.10 -2.45 -9.96
N ALA A 188 8.21 -2.00 -10.86
CA ALA A 188 7.91 -2.72 -12.11
C ALA A 188 9.13 -2.75 -13.05
N LEU A 189 9.92 -1.66 -13.09
CA LEU A 189 11.16 -1.60 -13.86
C LEU A 189 12.23 -2.52 -13.25
N ALA A 190 12.36 -2.54 -11.93
CA ALA A 190 13.26 -3.46 -11.23
C ALA A 190 12.90 -4.92 -11.50
N ALA A 191 11.60 -5.29 -11.45
CA ALA A 191 11.11 -6.61 -11.82
C ALA A 191 11.47 -6.98 -13.26
N TRP A 192 11.32 -6.04 -14.18
CA TRP A 192 11.68 -6.26 -15.59
C TRP A 192 13.16 -6.58 -15.74
N HIS A 193 14.06 -5.82 -15.08
CA HIS A 193 15.50 -6.06 -15.10
C HIS A 193 15.89 -7.36 -14.38
N GLY A 194 15.24 -7.72 -13.28
CA GLY A 194 15.44 -9.02 -12.62
C GLY A 194 15.14 -10.20 -13.56
N LEU A 195 14.04 -10.12 -14.29
CA LEU A 195 13.67 -11.12 -15.29
C LEU A 195 14.60 -11.11 -16.52
N GLU A 196 15.15 -9.95 -16.90
CA GLU A 196 16.18 -9.87 -17.95
C GLU A 196 17.41 -10.71 -17.55
N ARG A 197 17.88 -10.60 -16.31
CA ARG A 197 18.98 -11.40 -15.77
C ARG A 197 18.68 -12.90 -15.84
N LEU A 198 17.48 -13.32 -15.42
CA LEU A 198 17.05 -14.71 -15.53
C LEU A 198 16.98 -15.20 -16.99
N SER A 199 16.68 -14.32 -17.94
CA SER A 199 16.59 -14.68 -19.35
C SER A 199 17.93 -15.10 -19.97
N TYR A 200 19.05 -14.75 -19.35
CA TYR A 200 20.40 -15.17 -19.76
C TYR A 200 20.81 -16.52 -19.15
N CYS A 201 20.04 -17.05 -18.18
CA CYS A 201 20.32 -18.34 -17.57
C CYS A 201 19.65 -19.48 -18.35
N HIS A 202 20.33 -20.64 -18.43
CA HIS A 202 19.65 -21.87 -18.79
C HIS A 202 18.81 -22.33 -17.59
N ILE A 203 17.52 -22.56 -17.79
CA ILE A 203 16.59 -22.97 -16.73
C ILE A 203 15.64 -24.02 -17.28
N ASP A 204 15.74 -25.24 -16.76
CA ASP A 204 14.85 -26.35 -17.12
C ASP A 204 13.51 -26.25 -16.40
N MET A 205 13.51 -25.73 -15.15
CA MET A 205 12.32 -25.63 -14.31
C MET A 205 12.34 -24.35 -13.47
N LEU A 206 11.26 -23.55 -13.55
CA LEU A 206 10.98 -22.42 -12.68
C LEU A 206 9.98 -22.85 -11.60
N LEU A 207 10.30 -22.53 -10.36
CA LEU A 207 9.53 -22.89 -9.16
C LEU A 207 9.12 -21.61 -8.42
N PRO A 208 7.91 -21.09 -8.70
CA PRO A 208 7.40 -19.88 -8.04
C PRO A 208 6.84 -20.20 -6.66
N SER A 209 6.89 -19.25 -5.73
CA SER A 209 6.27 -19.38 -4.41
C SER A 209 4.73 -19.36 -4.50
N HIS A 210 4.18 -18.70 -5.50
CA HIS A 210 2.75 -18.75 -5.84
C HIS A 210 2.55 -19.18 -7.28
N GLY A 211 1.64 -20.14 -7.49
CA GLY A 211 1.31 -20.71 -8.80
C GLY A 211 1.93 -22.08 -9.03
N GLU A 212 1.87 -22.55 -10.27
CA GLU A 212 2.29 -23.90 -10.64
C GLU A 212 3.76 -23.95 -11.07
N PRO A 213 4.50 -25.04 -10.79
CA PRO A 213 5.83 -25.28 -11.34
C PRO A 213 5.85 -25.22 -12.87
N ILE A 214 6.85 -24.55 -13.44
CA ILE A 214 6.97 -24.32 -14.88
C ILE A 214 8.12 -25.14 -15.43
N ALA A 215 7.82 -26.34 -15.93
CA ALA A 215 8.82 -27.29 -16.46
C ALA A 215 8.94 -27.25 -18.01
N ARG A 216 8.21 -26.36 -18.67
CA ARG A 216 8.24 -26.21 -20.13
C ARG A 216 8.16 -24.74 -20.51
N ARG A 217 8.89 -24.36 -21.57
CA ARG A 217 8.86 -22.98 -22.10
C ARG A 217 9.26 -21.92 -21.08
N THR A 218 10.17 -22.25 -20.16
CA THR A 218 10.65 -21.37 -19.08
C THR A 218 11.07 -20.01 -19.60
N GLY A 219 11.97 -19.96 -20.60
CA GLY A 219 12.39 -18.71 -21.23
C GLY A 219 11.27 -17.94 -21.95
N ALA A 220 10.23 -18.64 -22.48
CA ALA A 220 9.09 -17.96 -23.08
C ALA A 220 8.20 -17.32 -21.98
N THR A 221 8.07 -17.99 -20.82
CA THR A 221 7.32 -17.45 -19.67
C THR A 221 8.01 -16.19 -19.13
N ILE A 222 9.33 -16.20 -18.96
CA ILE A 222 10.11 -15.03 -18.55
C ILE A 222 9.87 -13.86 -19.51
N ARG A 223 10.03 -14.07 -20.80
CA ARG A 223 9.82 -13.01 -21.82
C ARG A 223 8.38 -12.50 -21.85
N GLU A 224 7.40 -13.36 -21.62
CA GLU A 224 5.99 -12.94 -21.56
C GLU A 224 5.72 -12.06 -20.33
N THR A 225 6.28 -12.41 -19.16
CA THR A 225 6.19 -11.57 -17.96
C THR A 225 6.84 -10.21 -18.21
N GLN A 226 8.04 -10.18 -18.79
CA GLN A 226 8.72 -8.93 -19.16
C GLN A 226 7.86 -8.07 -20.13
N ARG A 227 7.25 -8.71 -21.13
CA ARG A 227 6.37 -8.02 -22.09
C ARG A 227 5.18 -7.36 -21.40
N ARG A 228 4.56 -8.04 -20.42
CA ARG A 228 3.42 -7.50 -19.64
C ARG A 228 3.85 -6.40 -18.68
N LEU A 229 4.99 -6.54 -18.00
CA LEU A 229 5.56 -5.46 -17.18
C LEU A 229 5.83 -4.22 -18.00
N MET A 230 6.43 -4.38 -19.20
CA MET A 230 6.63 -3.26 -20.12
C MET A 230 5.29 -2.67 -20.60
N GLY A 231 4.25 -3.51 -20.77
CA GLY A 231 2.89 -3.07 -21.03
C GLY A 231 2.35 -2.16 -19.94
N LEU A 232 2.51 -2.54 -18.67
CA LEU A 232 2.13 -1.72 -17.51
C LEU A 232 2.89 -0.39 -17.46
N LEU A 233 4.22 -0.42 -17.64
CA LEU A 233 5.05 0.79 -17.64
C LEU A 233 4.64 1.76 -18.75
N ARG A 234 4.37 1.26 -19.96
CA ARG A 234 3.87 2.07 -21.08
C ARG A 234 2.46 2.60 -20.82
N ALA A 235 1.58 1.80 -20.24
CA ALA A 235 0.22 2.24 -19.90
C ALA A 235 0.28 3.37 -18.85
N LYS A 236 1.04 3.20 -17.77
CA LYS A 236 1.21 4.23 -16.73
C LYS A 236 1.82 5.52 -17.31
N GLY A 237 2.83 5.42 -18.17
CA GLY A 237 3.43 6.59 -18.82
C GLY A 237 2.56 7.25 -19.90
N SER A 238 1.49 6.61 -20.36
CA SER A 238 0.67 7.09 -21.49
C SER A 238 -0.09 8.40 -21.19
N VAL A 239 -0.31 8.75 -19.94
CA VAL A 239 -0.94 10.00 -19.52
C VAL A 239 -0.14 11.22 -19.95
N CYS A 240 1.20 11.11 -19.96
CA CYS A 240 2.11 12.18 -20.36
C CYS A 240 2.30 12.29 -21.88
N ALA A 241 1.96 11.24 -22.64
CA ALA A 241 2.23 11.18 -24.07
C ALA A 241 1.47 12.26 -24.86
N GLY A 242 2.20 13.19 -25.48
CA GLY A 242 1.64 14.28 -26.27
C GLY A 242 0.86 15.32 -25.46
N ALA A 243 0.99 15.32 -24.14
CA ALA A 243 0.36 16.32 -23.29
C ALA A 243 1.04 17.68 -23.46
N LYS A 244 0.24 18.73 -23.53
CA LYS A 244 0.70 20.13 -23.51
C LYS A 244 0.14 20.78 -22.27
N ASN A 245 1.02 21.28 -21.40
CA ASN A 245 0.58 22.02 -20.23
C ASN A 245 0.26 23.47 -20.60
N ARG A 246 -0.81 23.94 -20.03
CA ARG A 246 -1.11 25.36 -19.94
C ARG A 246 -1.12 25.70 -18.47
N TRP A 247 -0.53 26.83 -18.12
CA TRP A 247 -0.50 27.35 -16.77
C TRP A 247 -1.41 28.57 -16.68
N TRP A 248 -2.02 28.74 -15.54
CA TRP A 248 -2.68 30.00 -15.21
C TRP A 248 -1.62 31.06 -14.94
N THR A 249 -1.87 32.27 -15.39
CA THR A 249 -0.97 33.40 -15.11
C THR A 249 -1.45 34.07 -13.83
N ALA A 250 -0.80 33.77 -12.71
CA ALA A 250 -1.01 34.43 -11.44
C ALA A 250 -0.02 35.60 -11.27
N GLU A 251 -0.38 36.60 -10.47
CA GLU A 251 0.50 37.65 -10.04
C GLU A 251 1.40 37.15 -8.91
N ASP A 252 2.73 37.28 -9.10
CA ASP A 252 3.71 36.87 -8.09
C ASP A 252 3.93 37.97 -7.08
N LEU A 253 3.64 37.72 -5.80
CA LEU A 253 3.87 38.62 -4.68
C LEU A 253 5.20 38.35 -3.98
N GLY A 254 6.01 37.40 -4.47
CA GLY A 254 7.29 36.97 -3.89
C GLY A 254 7.16 35.92 -2.78
N PHE A 255 6.11 35.93 -1.99
CA PHE A 255 5.82 34.97 -0.91
C PHE A 255 4.46 34.23 -1.09
N ALA A 256 3.64 34.72 -2.02
CA ALA A 256 2.35 34.13 -2.41
C ALA A 256 2.05 34.48 -3.88
N GLN A 257 1.05 33.83 -4.46
CA GLN A 257 0.56 34.15 -5.79
C GLN A 257 -0.90 34.61 -5.73
N ARG A 258 -1.22 35.74 -6.33
CA ARG A 258 -2.60 36.19 -6.53
C ARG A 258 -3.15 35.51 -7.78
N VAL A 259 -4.01 34.50 -7.57
CA VAL A 259 -4.62 33.70 -8.64
C VAL A 259 -5.79 34.45 -9.30
N LEU A 260 -6.66 35.02 -8.46
CA LEU A 260 -7.80 35.86 -8.81
C LEU A 260 -7.85 37.05 -7.80
N PRO A 261 -8.68 38.08 -8.03
CA PRO A 261 -8.80 39.19 -7.08
C PRO A 261 -9.03 38.77 -5.62
N HIS A 262 -9.82 37.71 -5.39
CA HIS A 262 -10.11 37.21 -4.03
C HIS A 262 -9.52 35.81 -3.75
N LEU A 263 -8.69 35.25 -4.64
CA LEU A 263 -8.08 33.92 -4.45
C LEU A 263 -6.56 34.01 -4.51
N TYR A 264 -5.90 33.53 -3.46
CA TYR A 264 -4.45 33.50 -3.32
C TYR A 264 -3.94 32.10 -3.06
N GLN A 265 -2.80 31.75 -3.65
CA GLN A 265 -2.05 30.52 -3.36
C GLN A 265 -0.81 30.90 -2.57
N PHE A 266 -0.53 30.19 -1.46
CA PHE A 266 0.66 30.35 -0.65
C PHE A 266 1.28 29.00 -0.30
N GLY A 267 2.60 28.96 -0.10
CA GLY A 267 3.31 27.70 0.07
C GLY A 267 3.14 26.76 -1.12
N ALA A 268 3.17 25.45 -0.86
CA ALA A 268 3.06 24.44 -1.90
C ALA A 268 1.60 24.12 -2.27
N ASN A 269 0.72 23.95 -1.27
CA ASN A 269 -0.61 23.34 -1.45
C ASN A 269 -1.77 24.27 -1.10
N SER A 270 -1.50 25.34 -0.36
CA SER A 270 -2.50 26.09 0.38
C SER A 270 -3.12 27.22 -0.41
N PHE A 271 -4.42 27.46 -0.22
CA PHE A 271 -5.14 28.58 -0.80
C PHE A 271 -5.85 29.40 0.28
N LEU A 272 -5.88 30.73 0.07
CA LEU A 272 -6.68 31.67 0.83
C LEU A 272 -7.74 32.28 -0.09
N LEU A 273 -9.00 32.05 0.21
CA LEU A 273 -10.14 32.71 -0.42
C LEU A 273 -10.65 33.84 0.49
N LEU A 274 -10.83 35.00 -0.05
CA LEU A 274 -11.33 36.17 0.67
C LEU A 274 -12.81 36.41 0.38
N SER A 275 -13.56 36.81 1.40
CA SER A 275 -14.93 37.28 1.26
C SER A 275 -14.98 38.83 1.17
N GLU A 276 -16.07 39.34 0.62
CA GLU A 276 -16.39 40.80 0.64
C GLU A 276 -16.48 41.38 2.07
N ARG A 277 -16.61 40.50 3.08
CA ARG A 277 -16.63 40.87 4.51
C ARG A 277 -15.25 40.98 5.14
N GLY A 278 -14.17 40.76 4.37
CA GLY A 278 -12.80 40.76 4.88
C GLY A 278 -12.42 39.50 5.69
N GLU A 279 -13.22 38.43 5.57
CA GLU A 279 -12.89 37.12 6.20
C GLU A 279 -12.17 36.20 5.22
N GLY A 280 -11.30 35.33 5.73
CA GLY A 280 -10.60 34.31 4.96
C GLY A 280 -11.15 32.89 5.18
N LEU A 281 -11.21 32.09 4.11
CA LEU A 281 -11.31 30.62 4.12
C LEU A 281 -9.97 30.06 3.65
N VAL A 282 -9.36 29.22 4.48
CA VAL A 282 -8.12 28.52 4.14
C VAL A 282 -8.42 27.11 3.66
N ILE A 283 -7.81 26.74 2.54
CA ILE A 283 -7.95 25.42 1.90
C ILE A 283 -6.58 24.75 1.87
N ASP A 284 -6.52 23.49 2.29
CA ASP A 284 -5.31 22.65 2.32
C ASP A 284 -4.12 23.29 3.07
N PRO A 285 -4.29 23.77 4.32
CA PRO A 285 -3.20 24.38 5.06
C PRO A 285 -2.16 23.34 5.46
N GLN A 286 -0.91 23.59 5.04
CA GLN A 286 0.27 22.84 5.46
C GLN A 286 0.97 23.54 6.62
N ARG A 287 1.43 22.79 7.62
CA ARG A 287 2.07 23.36 8.82
C ARG A 287 3.26 24.29 8.53
N PRO A 288 4.22 23.95 7.65
CA PRO A 288 5.34 24.82 7.32
C PRO A 288 4.93 26.16 6.72
N ASP A 289 3.75 26.27 6.10
CA ASP A 289 3.30 27.44 5.35
C ASP A 289 2.46 28.42 6.19
N ILE A 290 2.25 28.14 7.48
CA ILE A 290 1.41 28.96 8.37
C ILE A 290 1.96 30.39 8.52
N GLU A 291 3.28 30.57 8.50
CA GLU A 291 3.88 31.92 8.56
C GLU A 291 3.70 32.69 7.24
N LEU A 292 3.65 32.00 6.10
CA LEU A 292 3.29 32.60 4.82
C LEU A 292 1.84 33.08 4.82
N LEU A 293 0.93 32.33 5.44
CA LEU A 293 -0.46 32.74 5.62
C LEU A 293 -0.54 34.01 6.49
N ALA A 294 0.22 34.07 7.59
CA ALA A 294 0.25 35.25 8.44
C ALA A 294 0.77 36.48 7.70
N GLN A 295 1.83 36.34 6.94
CA GLN A 295 2.39 37.40 6.09
C GLN A 295 1.40 37.85 5.01
N LEU A 296 0.67 36.90 4.39
CA LEU A 296 -0.34 37.22 3.39
C LEU A 296 -1.53 37.97 4.00
N MET A 297 -1.99 37.57 5.18
CA MET A 297 -3.05 38.27 5.91
C MET A 297 -2.66 39.70 6.24
N GLU A 298 -1.43 39.94 6.73
CA GLU A 298 -0.90 41.27 7.02
C GLU A 298 -0.86 42.12 5.73
N HIS A 299 -0.32 41.59 4.65
CA HIS A 299 -0.24 42.27 3.34
C HIS A 299 -1.61 42.70 2.81
N LEU A 300 -2.64 41.87 3.03
CA LEU A 300 -4.01 42.06 2.53
C LEU A 300 -4.91 42.80 3.54
N GLY A 301 -4.45 43.05 4.76
CA GLY A 301 -5.26 43.64 5.83
C GLY A 301 -6.41 42.69 6.30
N VAL A 302 -6.22 41.37 6.22
CA VAL A 302 -7.19 40.38 6.66
C VAL A 302 -7.01 40.11 8.15
N GLU A 303 -8.02 40.40 8.95
CA GLU A 303 -7.95 40.25 10.42
C GLU A 303 -8.47 38.87 10.90
N ARG A 304 -9.26 38.17 10.08
CA ARG A 304 -9.97 36.94 10.51
C ARG A 304 -9.94 35.83 9.48
N ILE A 305 -9.52 34.68 9.91
CA ILE A 305 -9.81 33.40 9.21
C ILE A 305 -11.02 32.77 9.89
N SER A 306 -12.14 32.67 9.18
CA SER A 306 -13.39 32.15 9.77
C SER A 306 -13.58 30.66 9.59
N ALA A 307 -12.96 30.06 8.56
CA ALA A 307 -13.01 28.63 8.32
C ALA A 307 -11.72 28.09 7.68
N ALA A 308 -11.45 26.80 7.87
CA ALA A 308 -10.41 26.04 7.18
C ALA A 308 -10.95 24.66 6.76
N THR A 309 -10.44 24.13 5.65
CA THR A 309 -10.83 22.82 5.11
C THR A 309 -9.66 22.13 4.41
N ALA A 310 -9.79 20.83 4.14
CA ALA A 310 -8.83 20.06 3.35
C ALA A 310 -9.51 19.25 2.26
N SER A 311 -8.82 19.10 1.13
CA SER A 311 -9.25 18.26 0.00
C SER A 311 -9.09 16.77 0.29
N HIS A 312 -8.03 16.40 1.02
CA HIS A 312 -7.75 15.02 1.41
C HIS A 312 -6.93 14.98 2.71
N TYR A 313 -6.65 13.79 3.20
CA TYR A 313 -6.14 13.57 4.54
C TYR A 313 -4.62 13.70 4.69
N HIS A 314 -3.83 13.73 3.60
CA HIS A 314 -2.37 13.76 3.69
C HIS A 314 -1.88 14.96 4.51
N SER A 315 -0.79 14.74 5.25
CA SER A 315 -0.24 15.72 6.19
C SER A 315 0.09 17.06 5.54
N ASP A 316 0.57 17.05 4.32
CA ASP A 316 0.89 18.26 3.55
C ASP A 316 -0.33 19.05 3.05
N HIS A 317 -1.55 18.57 3.33
CA HIS A 317 -2.84 19.26 3.08
C HIS A 317 -3.66 19.47 4.36
N SER A 318 -3.34 18.79 5.44
CA SER A 318 -4.18 18.77 6.64
C SER A 318 -3.47 19.18 7.94
N ASP A 319 -2.15 19.08 8.03
CA ASP A 319 -1.38 19.31 9.28
C ASP A 319 -1.52 20.75 9.81
N GLY A 320 -1.80 21.71 8.94
CA GLY A 320 -2.01 23.12 9.30
C GLY A 320 -3.37 23.42 9.92
N LEU A 321 -4.37 22.52 9.82
CA LEU A 321 -5.74 22.79 10.27
C LEU A 321 -5.84 23.15 11.75
N ASN A 322 -5.21 22.37 12.64
CA ASN A 322 -5.19 22.68 14.08
C ASN A 322 -4.45 23.97 14.39
N TYR A 323 -3.42 24.34 13.60
CA TYR A 323 -2.69 25.60 13.74
C TYR A 323 -3.55 26.80 13.36
N VAL A 324 -4.26 26.72 12.24
CA VAL A 324 -5.18 27.78 11.79
C VAL A 324 -6.30 27.96 12.80
N ARG A 325 -6.86 26.88 13.34
CA ARG A 325 -7.83 26.92 14.44
C ARG A 325 -7.28 27.62 15.67
N THR A 326 -6.11 27.22 16.14
CA THR A 326 -5.54 27.72 17.39
C THR A 326 -5.12 29.18 17.27
N ARG A 327 -4.53 29.56 16.13
CA ARG A 327 -3.97 30.93 15.95
C ARG A 327 -5.03 31.98 15.63
N TRP A 328 -6.05 31.63 14.83
CA TRP A 328 -7.06 32.57 14.34
C TRP A 328 -8.51 32.23 14.73
N GLY A 329 -8.73 31.17 15.49
CA GLY A 329 -10.07 30.77 15.87
C GLY A 329 -10.93 30.25 14.72
N ALA A 330 -10.31 29.80 13.63
CA ALA A 330 -11.01 29.29 12.47
C ALA A 330 -11.76 27.99 12.77
N ALA A 331 -12.99 27.85 12.28
CA ALA A 331 -13.72 26.60 12.36
C ALA A 331 -13.22 25.61 11.28
N VAL A 332 -12.87 24.39 11.68
CA VAL A 332 -12.44 23.34 10.74
C VAL A 332 -13.65 22.59 10.19
N TRP A 333 -13.84 22.67 8.88
CA TRP A 333 -14.94 22.02 8.16
C TRP A 333 -14.37 20.93 7.26
N LEU A 334 -14.79 19.68 7.45
CA LEU A 334 -14.25 18.57 6.69
C LEU A 334 -15.34 17.76 5.99
N HIS A 335 -15.01 17.29 4.81
CA HIS A 335 -15.76 16.23 4.15
C HIS A 335 -15.66 14.94 4.98
N PRO A 336 -16.73 14.13 5.16
CA PRO A 336 -16.71 12.91 5.98
C PRO A 336 -15.62 11.92 5.58
N TRP A 337 -15.32 11.78 4.28
CA TRP A 337 -14.25 10.91 3.81
C TRP A 337 -12.87 11.42 4.23
N VAL A 338 -12.63 12.72 4.20
CA VAL A 338 -11.37 13.31 4.66
C VAL A 338 -11.23 13.20 6.18
N ALA A 339 -12.32 13.42 6.90
CA ALA A 339 -12.34 13.33 8.36
C ALA A 339 -12.10 11.89 8.87
N GLU A 340 -12.49 10.86 8.11
CA GLU A 340 -12.40 9.46 8.57
C GLU A 340 -10.97 9.06 9.02
N PRO A 341 -9.88 9.30 8.25
CA PRO A 341 -8.53 8.93 8.67
C PRO A 341 -7.88 9.91 9.66
N ILE A 342 -8.21 11.20 9.66
CA ILE A 342 -7.50 12.22 10.46
C ILE A 342 -8.17 12.57 11.78
N ARG A 343 -9.44 12.27 11.94
CA ARG A 343 -10.19 12.49 13.16
C ARG A 343 -9.64 11.70 14.34
N ASP A 344 -9.20 10.49 14.06
CA ASP A 344 -8.46 9.62 14.95
C ASP A 344 -7.36 8.92 14.13
N ARG A 345 -6.15 9.49 14.19
CA ARG A 345 -5.01 9.04 13.40
C ARG A 345 -4.56 7.61 13.74
N ASP A 346 -4.92 7.11 14.91
CA ASP A 346 -4.57 5.77 15.36
C ASP A 346 -5.55 4.71 14.84
N ARG A 347 -6.60 5.14 14.14
CA ARG A 347 -7.68 4.26 13.73
C ARG A 347 -7.41 3.49 12.44
N LEU A 348 -6.77 4.11 11.46
CA LEU A 348 -6.57 3.52 10.13
C LEU A 348 -5.09 3.26 9.83
N GLU A 349 -4.80 2.10 9.25
CA GLU A 349 -3.50 1.78 8.67
C GLU A 349 -3.40 2.41 7.27
N VAL A 350 -3.10 3.70 7.22
CA VAL A 350 -2.87 4.47 5.98
C VAL A 350 -1.64 5.37 6.14
N PRO A 351 -0.88 5.61 5.05
CA PRO A 351 0.34 6.44 5.10
C PRO A 351 0.01 7.93 5.16
N TRP A 352 1.02 8.75 5.45
CA TRP A 352 0.99 10.24 5.38
C TRP A 352 -0.10 10.91 6.21
N LEU A 353 -0.44 10.31 7.35
CA LEU A 353 -1.36 10.93 8.31
C LEU A 353 -0.76 12.22 8.91
N PRO A 354 -1.60 13.20 9.30
CA PRO A 354 -1.14 14.37 10.04
C PRO A 354 -0.52 13.97 11.38
N ALA A 355 0.37 14.84 11.91
CA ALA A 355 1.06 14.61 13.18
C ALA A 355 0.10 14.46 14.37
N GLU A 356 -1.06 15.12 14.31
CA GLU A 356 -2.07 15.15 15.36
C GLU A 356 -3.45 14.83 14.79
N SER A 357 -4.32 14.21 15.60
CA SER A 357 -5.74 14.03 15.25
C SER A 357 -6.45 15.38 15.08
N ILE A 358 -7.35 15.46 14.12
CA ILE A 358 -8.05 16.70 13.75
C ILE A 358 -9.57 16.47 13.83
N GLU A 359 -10.17 16.89 14.94
CA GLU A 359 -11.63 16.85 15.09
C GLU A 359 -12.27 18.02 14.33
N PRO A 360 -13.17 17.77 13.36
CA PRO A 360 -13.84 18.86 12.65
C PRO A 360 -14.91 19.52 13.53
N ASP A 361 -15.02 20.86 13.44
CA ASP A 361 -16.11 21.62 14.05
C ASP A 361 -17.41 21.43 13.27
N ARG A 362 -17.31 21.09 11.98
CA ARG A 362 -18.43 20.82 11.10
C ARG A 362 -18.08 19.75 10.08
N LEU A 363 -18.94 18.75 9.95
CA LEU A 363 -18.92 17.85 8.79
C LEU A 363 -19.70 18.48 7.64
N LEU A 364 -19.07 18.54 6.47
CA LEU A 364 -19.69 18.96 5.22
C LEU A 364 -20.58 17.82 4.67
N PRO A 365 -21.49 18.10 3.73
CA PRO A 365 -22.24 17.03 3.07
C PRO A 365 -21.31 16.10 2.28
N VAL A 366 -21.63 14.82 2.18
CA VAL A 366 -20.87 13.85 1.36
C VAL A 366 -20.91 14.26 -0.12
N GLU A 367 -22.10 14.66 -0.59
CA GLU A 367 -22.33 15.21 -1.92
C GLU A 367 -23.41 16.27 -1.80
N GLY A 368 -23.23 17.40 -2.49
CA GLY A 368 -24.21 18.48 -2.45
C GLY A 368 -23.58 19.87 -2.38
N ARG A 369 -24.20 20.76 -1.62
CA ARG A 369 -23.79 22.16 -1.54
C ARG A 369 -23.62 22.62 -0.09
N PHE A 370 -22.65 23.55 0.11
CA PHE A 370 -22.52 24.32 1.34
C PHE A 370 -22.21 25.79 1.01
N ARG A 371 -22.37 26.67 1.98
CA ARG A 371 -22.04 28.09 1.80
C ARG A 371 -21.00 28.53 2.81
N TRP A 372 -20.10 29.37 2.33
CA TRP A 372 -19.22 30.17 3.17
C TRP A 372 -19.32 31.62 2.67
N ASN A 373 -19.83 32.50 3.50
CA ASN A 373 -20.16 33.89 3.15
C ASN A 373 -20.99 33.97 1.84
N GLU A 374 -20.58 34.77 0.85
CA GLU A 374 -21.21 34.87 -0.47
C GLU A 374 -21.03 33.64 -1.35
N TYR A 375 -19.97 32.85 -1.12
CA TYR A 375 -19.63 31.73 -1.97
C TYR A 375 -20.54 30.51 -1.71
N ALA A 376 -21.08 29.96 -2.78
CA ALA A 376 -21.82 28.71 -2.78
C ALA A 376 -20.95 27.60 -3.40
N PHE A 377 -20.47 26.71 -2.54
CA PHE A 377 -19.66 25.56 -2.97
C PHE A 377 -20.52 24.36 -3.30
N SER A 378 -20.14 23.65 -4.37
CA SER A 378 -20.51 22.25 -4.58
C SER A 378 -19.38 21.36 -4.05
N ILE A 379 -19.72 20.25 -3.38
CA ILE A 379 -18.74 19.29 -2.84
C ILE A 379 -19.14 17.88 -3.22
N ARG A 380 -18.13 17.03 -3.43
CA ARG A 380 -18.31 15.62 -3.79
C ARG A 380 -17.10 14.76 -3.40
N PRO A 381 -17.29 13.43 -3.20
CA PRO A 381 -16.17 12.48 -3.17
C PRO A 381 -15.37 12.56 -4.47
N PHE A 382 -14.05 12.57 -4.35
CA PHE A 382 -13.17 12.76 -5.49
C PHE A 382 -11.95 11.82 -5.43
N PRO A 383 -12.17 10.48 -5.36
CA PRO A 383 -11.09 9.53 -5.21
C PRO A 383 -10.12 9.56 -6.41
N GLY A 384 -8.84 9.36 -6.13
CA GLY A 384 -7.78 9.35 -7.14
C GLY A 384 -6.46 8.91 -6.50
N GLN A 385 -5.59 9.85 -6.12
CA GLN A 385 -4.36 9.58 -5.39
C GLN A 385 -4.65 8.80 -4.09
N THR A 386 -5.70 9.16 -3.39
CA THR A 386 -6.26 8.41 -2.28
C THR A 386 -7.77 8.23 -2.42
N TRP A 387 -8.34 7.26 -1.69
CA TRP A 387 -9.79 7.11 -1.59
C TRP A 387 -10.42 8.22 -0.74
N TRP A 388 -9.75 8.65 0.31
CA TRP A 388 -10.22 9.65 1.28
C TRP A 388 -9.98 11.08 0.79
N HIS A 389 -10.59 11.40 -0.35
CA HIS A 389 -10.42 12.65 -1.08
C HIS A 389 -11.78 13.23 -1.46
N CYS A 390 -11.91 14.57 -1.40
CA CYS A 390 -13.03 15.32 -1.94
C CYS A 390 -12.54 16.44 -2.85
N ALA A 391 -13.40 16.90 -3.73
CA ALA A 391 -13.20 18.14 -4.45
C ALA A 391 -14.38 19.08 -4.17
N PHE A 392 -14.11 20.37 -4.27
CA PHE A 392 -15.13 21.40 -4.18
C PHE A 392 -14.89 22.48 -5.21
N ASP A 393 -15.99 23.02 -5.72
CA ASP A 393 -15.98 24.05 -6.74
C ASP A 393 -16.92 25.20 -6.36
N ALA A 394 -16.55 26.40 -6.79
CA ALA A 394 -17.34 27.62 -6.61
C ALA A 394 -17.06 28.63 -7.72
N GLU A 395 -17.99 29.57 -7.92
CA GLU A 395 -17.74 30.78 -8.70
C GLU A 395 -16.94 31.76 -7.84
N VAL A 396 -15.78 32.17 -8.34
CA VAL A 396 -14.88 33.14 -7.71
C VAL A 396 -14.48 34.18 -8.76
N ASP A 397 -14.78 35.43 -8.54
CA ASP A 397 -14.46 36.53 -9.47
C ASP A 397 -14.91 36.30 -10.92
N GLY A 398 -16.00 35.60 -11.13
CA GLY A 398 -16.54 35.26 -12.45
C GLY A 398 -15.90 34.02 -13.10
N GLU A 399 -14.99 33.33 -12.41
CA GLU A 399 -14.39 32.08 -12.86
C GLU A 399 -14.98 30.89 -12.07
N HIS A 400 -15.32 29.81 -12.78
CA HIS A 400 -15.70 28.55 -12.13
C HIS A 400 -14.43 27.80 -11.68
N VAL A 401 -14.10 27.88 -10.41
CA VAL A 401 -12.88 27.35 -9.81
C VAL A 401 -13.12 25.99 -9.19
N LEU A 402 -12.30 24.98 -9.56
CA LEU A 402 -12.25 23.66 -8.95
C LEU A 402 -11.01 23.53 -8.07
N PHE A 403 -11.19 23.21 -6.79
CA PHE A 403 -10.13 22.78 -5.88
C PHE A 403 -10.07 21.26 -5.91
N SER A 404 -9.01 20.72 -6.54
CA SER A 404 -8.88 19.28 -6.86
C SER A 404 -7.89 18.54 -5.96
N GLY A 405 -7.31 19.22 -4.95
CA GLY A 405 -6.23 18.66 -4.14
C GLY A 405 -5.11 18.12 -5.03
N ASP A 406 -4.62 16.92 -4.75
CA ASP A 406 -3.51 16.33 -5.50
C ASP A 406 -3.92 15.59 -6.77
N ASN A 407 -5.20 15.39 -7.01
CA ASN A 407 -5.62 14.70 -8.23
C ASN A 407 -5.34 15.52 -9.49
N PHE A 408 -4.77 14.86 -10.51
CA PHE A 408 -4.64 15.41 -11.87
C PHE A 408 -3.58 16.52 -12.02
N GLN A 409 -2.41 16.32 -11.46
CA GLN A 409 -1.29 17.21 -11.70
C GLN A 409 -0.92 17.25 -13.20
N PRO A 410 -0.43 18.40 -13.72
CA PRO A 410 -0.03 18.50 -15.10
C PRO A 410 1.08 17.51 -15.48
N PRO A 411 1.08 16.92 -16.67
CA PRO A 411 2.04 15.89 -17.06
C PRO A 411 3.51 16.32 -17.10
N SER A 412 3.81 17.60 -17.26
CA SER A 412 5.19 18.11 -17.18
C SER A 412 5.70 18.19 -15.74
N ARG A 413 4.79 18.08 -14.79
CA ARG A 413 5.10 18.02 -13.37
C ARG A 413 4.61 16.68 -12.86
N TRP A 414 5.48 15.93 -12.20
CA TRP A 414 5.19 14.58 -11.71
C TRP A 414 4.80 13.62 -12.86
N ASN A 415 3.83 12.76 -12.63
CA ASN A 415 3.34 11.79 -13.62
C ASN A 415 1.98 12.16 -14.24
N GLY A 416 1.50 13.38 -14.00
CA GLY A 416 0.22 13.86 -14.54
C GLY A 416 -1.03 13.37 -13.82
N THR A 417 -0.89 12.66 -12.69
CA THR A 417 -2.03 12.06 -11.96
C THR A 417 -2.13 12.47 -10.49
N GLY A 418 -1.03 12.89 -9.87
CA GLY A 418 -0.93 13.07 -8.41
C GLY A 418 -0.34 11.85 -7.70
N GLY A 419 -0.02 10.79 -8.46
CA GLY A 419 0.53 9.55 -7.91
C GLY A 419 -0.50 8.43 -7.74
N PHE A 420 -0.01 7.21 -7.65
CA PHE A 420 -0.84 6.01 -7.48
C PHE A 420 -0.17 5.02 -6.53
N CYS A 421 -0.85 4.72 -5.43
CA CYS A 421 -0.52 3.62 -4.52
C CYS A 421 -1.78 2.92 -4.07
N ALA A 422 -1.90 1.62 -4.32
CA ALA A 422 -3.08 0.84 -3.96
C ALA A 422 -3.37 0.84 -2.46
N PHE A 423 -2.33 0.78 -1.63
CA PHE A 423 -2.45 0.80 -0.17
C PHE A 423 -2.90 2.16 0.42
N ASN A 424 -2.84 3.23 -0.37
CA ASN A 424 -3.44 4.54 -0.08
C ASN A 424 -4.90 4.61 -0.55
N GLY A 425 -5.50 3.49 -0.91
CA GLY A 425 -6.86 3.41 -1.45
C GLY A 425 -7.00 3.87 -2.90
N SER A 426 -5.91 4.15 -3.62
CA SER A 426 -5.95 4.52 -5.04
C SER A 426 -6.54 3.40 -5.89
N ARG A 427 -7.38 3.78 -6.88
CA ARG A 427 -7.92 2.88 -7.90
C ARG A 427 -7.92 3.58 -9.25
N PHE A 428 -7.61 2.84 -10.31
CA PHE A 428 -7.55 3.42 -11.65
C PHE A 428 -8.95 3.84 -12.14
N VAL A 429 -9.85 2.90 -12.29
CA VAL A 429 -11.17 3.17 -12.88
C VAL A 429 -12.15 3.73 -11.85
N GLU A 430 -12.28 3.11 -10.67
CA GLU A 430 -13.20 3.56 -9.62
C GLU A 430 -12.77 4.88 -8.96
N GLY A 431 -11.49 5.25 -9.05
CA GLY A 431 -10.92 6.49 -8.55
C GLY A 431 -10.68 7.49 -9.68
N PHE A 432 -9.49 7.44 -10.28
CA PHE A 432 -9.04 8.45 -11.24
C PHE A 432 -9.98 8.64 -12.45
N ALA A 433 -10.45 7.55 -13.10
CA ALA A 433 -11.32 7.70 -14.26
C ALA A 433 -12.68 8.30 -13.90
N ARG A 434 -13.25 7.87 -12.78
CA ARG A 434 -14.50 8.42 -12.25
C ARG A 434 -14.38 9.92 -11.98
N SER A 435 -13.39 10.32 -11.19
CA SER A 435 -13.17 11.73 -10.86
C SER A 435 -12.82 12.58 -12.09
N ALA A 436 -12.06 12.04 -13.06
CA ALA A 436 -11.81 12.72 -14.32
C ALA A 436 -13.06 12.91 -15.17
N GLN A 437 -14.00 11.95 -15.18
CA GLN A 437 -15.31 12.08 -15.83
C GLN A 437 -16.18 13.17 -15.18
N GLU A 438 -16.13 13.29 -13.86
CA GLU A 438 -16.82 14.37 -13.14
C GLU A 438 -16.27 15.76 -13.54
N VAL A 439 -14.94 15.92 -13.67
CA VAL A 439 -14.34 17.18 -14.15
C VAL A 439 -14.72 17.46 -15.60
N LEU A 440 -14.79 16.43 -16.46
CA LEU A 440 -15.26 16.58 -17.85
C LEU A 440 -16.70 17.06 -17.91
N ALA A 441 -17.58 16.57 -17.03
CA ALA A 441 -18.98 16.98 -16.97
C ALA A 441 -19.16 18.40 -16.39
N MET A 442 -18.31 18.76 -15.41
CA MET A 442 -18.31 20.07 -14.76
C MET A 442 -17.75 21.17 -15.67
N ALA A 443 -16.68 20.86 -16.42
CA ALA A 443 -15.94 21.78 -17.28
C ALA A 443 -15.63 23.13 -16.59
N PRO A 444 -14.91 23.14 -15.45
CA PRO A 444 -14.55 24.37 -14.75
C PRO A 444 -13.64 25.25 -15.64
N SER A 445 -13.59 26.55 -15.40
CA SER A 445 -12.64 27.41 -16.12
C SER A 445 -11.22 27.30 -15.57
N LEU A 446 -11.10 27.14 -14.25
CA LEU A 446 -9.83 27.14 -13.52
C LEU A 446 -9.75 25.93 -12.56
N ILE A 447 -8.58 25.31 -12.52
CA ILE A 447 -8.28 24.22 -11.61
C ILE A 447 -7.14 24.65 -10.68
N CYS A 448 -7.44 24.68 -9.40
CA CYS A 448 -6.51 24.87 -8.30
C CYS A 448 -6.16 23.50 -7.71
N ASN A 449 -5.01 22.99 -8.11
CA ASN A 449 -4.48 21.70 -7.71
C ASN A 449 -3.37 21.92 -6.66
N GLY A 450 -3.03 20.90 -5.89
CA GLY A 450 -1.90 20.92 -4.96
C GLY A 450 -0.55 21.10 -5.66
N HIS A 451 0.49 21.28 -4.87
CA HIS A 451 1.88 21.44 -5.31
C HIS A 451 2.12 22.59 -6.30
N GLY A 452 1.39 23.71 -6.14
CA GLY A 452 1.53 24.91 -6.96
C GLY A 452 1.07 24.71 -8.41
N CYS A 453 0.17 23.79 -8.67
CA CYS A 453 -0.34 23.48 -10.00
C CYS A 453 -1.68 24.17 -10.23
N ILE A 454 -1.65 25.36 -10.87
CA ILE A 454 -2.84 26.13 -11.24
C ILE A 454 -2.92 26.19 -12.77
N TYR A 455 -4.03 25.75 -13.34
CA TYR A 455 -4.15 25.64 -14.80
C TYR A 455 -5.60 25.72 -15.28
N PRO A 456 -5.82 26.23 -16.53
CA PRO A 456 -7.14 26.24 -17.13
C PRO A 456 -7.58 24.83 -17.51
N PHE A 457 -8.88 24.57 -17.45
CA PHE A 457 -9.46 23.30 -17.83
C PHE A 457 -9.11 22.90 -19.28
N SER A 458 -8.84 21.62 -19.47
CA SER A 458 -8.64 21.01 -20.78
C SER A 458 -9.32 19.65 -20.86
N ALA A 459 -10.39 19.57 -21.63
CA ALA A 459 -11.11 18.30 -21.83
C ALA A 459 -10.19 17.17 -22.36
N ASP A 460 -9.19 17.50 -23.16
CA ASP A 460 -8.24 16.50 -23.69
C ASP A 460 -7.36 15.90 -22.61
N GLN A 461 -6.94 16.70 -21.62
CA GLN A 461 -6.19 16.20 -20.47
C GLN A 461 -7.01 15.16 -19.69
N TYR A 462 -8.24 15.47 -19.35
CA TYR A 462 -9.11 14.58 -18.58
C TYR A 462 -9.53 13.34 -19.36
N ARG A 463 -9.77 13.44 -20.67
CA ARG A 463 -9.96 12.26 -21.53
C ARG A 463 -8.73 11.36 -21.58
N ARG A 464 -7.51 11.91 -21.50
CA ARG A 464 -6.28 11.12 -21.38
C ARG A 464 -6.22 10.36 -20.07
N ILE A 465 -6.59 10.99 -18.96
CA ILE A 465 -6.62 10.35 -17.64
C ILE A 465 -7.61 9.18 -17.64
N VAL A 466 -8.81 9.35 -18.20
CA VAL A 466 -9.78 8.25 -18.34
C VAL A 466 -9.20 7.08 -19.13
N ARG A 467 -8.55 7.37 -20.28
CA ARG A 467 -7.90 6.31 -21.08
C ARG A 467 -6.70 5.68 -20.36
N TRP A 468 -5.89 6.49 -19.68
CA TRP A 468 -4.76 6.03 -18.89
C TRP A 468 -5.20 5.07 -17.78
N ALA A 469 -6.24 5.42 -17.04
CA ALA A 469 -6.78 4.59 -15.97
C ALA A 469 -7.28 3.24 -16.50
N ALA A 470 -8.05 3.24 -17.60
CA ALA A 470 -8.52 2.01 -18.21
C ALA A 470 -7.38 1.10 -18.69
N LYS A 471 -6.38 1.67 -19.39
CA LYS A 471 -5.21 0.91 -19.88
C LYS A 471 -4.34 0.39 -18.74
N SER A 472 -4.17 1.17 -17.67
CA SER A 472 -3.38 0.75 -16.50
C SER A 472 -4.06 -0.40 -15.79
N GLU A 473 -5.36 -0.34 -15.57
CA GLU A 473 -6.12 -1.44 -14.97
C GLU A 473 -6.10 -2.70 -15.86
N GLU A 474 -6.28 -2.56 -17.17
CA GLU A 474 -6.15 -3.68 -18.11
C GLU A 474 -4.75 -4.32 -18.04
N SER A 475 -3.70 -3.52 -17.93
CA SER A 475 -2.32 -4.01 -17.84
C SER A 475 -2.06 -4.73 -16.50
N VAL A 476 -2.62 -4.22 -15.40
CA VAL A 476 -2.56 -4.92 -14.10
C VAL A 476 -3.30 -6.26 -14.18
N ARG A 477 -4.50 -6.29 -14.77
CA ARG A 477 -5.26 -7.54 -14.97
C ARG A 477 -4.52 -8.55 -15.88
N ALA A 478 -3.77 -8.07 -16.87
CA ALA A 478 -2.93 -8.94 -17.71
C ALA A 478 -1.77 -9.57 -16.92
N LEU A 479 -1.21 -8.84 -15.96
CA LEU A 479 -0.17 -9.35 -15.06
C LEU A 479 -0.74 -10.31 -14.01
N CYS A 480 -1.92 -10.02 -13.46
CA CYS A 480 -2.58 -10.85 -12.45
C CYS A 480 -4.07 -10.99 -12.80
N PRO A 481 -4.45 -12.04 -13.55
CA PRO A 481 -5.83 -12.23 -14.01
C PRO A 481 -6.80 -12.69 -12.92
N THR A 482 -6.32 -12.98 -11.71
CA THR A 482 -7.13 -13.39 -10.56
C THR A 482 -7.64 -12.18 -9.80
N ASP A 483 -8.79 -12.32 -9.13
CA ASP A 483 -9.37 -11.24 -8.30
C ASP A 483 -8.56 -10.96 -7.02
N ASP A 484 -7.56 -11.77 -6.71
CA ASP A 484 -6.70 -11.64 -5.53
C ASP A 484 -5.93 -10.31 -5.51
N TRP A 485 -5.53 -9.80 -6.67
CA TRP A 485 -4.83 -8.54 -6.79
C TRP A 485 -5.64 -7.32 -6.29
N LEU A 486 -6.99 -7.44 -6.24
CA LEU A 486 -7.87 -6.39 -5.71
C LEU A 486 -7.93 -6.38 -4.18
N SER A 487 -7.66 -7.54 -3.55
CA SER A 487 -7.77 -7.71 -2.11
C SER A 487 -6.41 -7.75 -1.40
N ALA A 488 -5.32 -7.62 -2.14
CA ALA A 488 -3.98 -7.82 -1.62
C ALA A 488 -3.64 -6.92 -0.45
N TYR A 489 -3.92 -5.67 -0.50
CA TYR A 489 -3.82 -4.75 0.60
C TYR A 489 -4.66 -3.51 0.27
N ASP A 490 -5.91 -3.62 0.60
CA ASP A 490 -6.84 -2.50 0.47
C ASP A 490 -7.44 -2.23 1.86
N PRO A 491 -7.04 -1.13 2.53
CA PRO A 491 -7.58 -0.79 3.85
C PRO A 491 -9.10 -0.56 3.84
N ARG A 492 -9.71 -0.40 2.66
CA ARG A 492 -11.18 -0.39 2.49
C ARG A 492 -11.75 -1.80 2.49
N ALA A 493 -11.02 -2.78 1.91
CA ALA A 493 -11.48 -4.17 1.83
C ALA A 493 -11.29 -4.91 3.16
N LEU A 494 -10.14 -4.69 3.81
CA LEU A 494 -9.78 -5.36 5.06
C LEU A 494 -8.92 -4.44 5.92
N ARG A 495 -9.33 -4.21 7.17
CA ARG A 495 -8.54 -3.51 8.18
C ARG A 495 -8.91 -3.94 9.59
N LEU A 496 -8.00 -3.75 10.52
CA LEU A 496 -8.25 -3.79 11.95
C LEU A 496 -8.45 -2.36 12.47
N ASP A 497 -9.55 -2.09 13.15
CA ASP A 497 -10.03 -0.78 13.59
C ASP A 497 -10.27 -0.81 15.11
N PRO A 498 -9.52 -0.06 15.94
CA PRO A 498 -8.43 0.85 15.56
C PRO A 498 -7.14 0.11 15.20
N PHE A 499 -6.27 0.79 14.42
CA PHE A 499 -4.95 0.28 14.03
C PHE A 499 -3.96 0.32 15.19
N VAL A 500 -3.91 1.41 15.97
CA VAL A 500 -3.06 1.56 17.16
C VAL A 500 -3.93 1.70 18.40
N GLN A 501 -3.55 1.05 19.49
CA GLN A 501 -4.18 1.18 20.81
C GLN A 501 -3.14 1.17 21.94
N CYS A 502 -3.41 1.92 23.01
CA CYS A 502 -2.63 1.83 24.24
C CYS A 502 -3.27 0.84 25.22
N ALA A 503 -2.45 0.09 25.95
CA ALA A 503 -2.89 -0.90 26.93
C ALA A 503 -2.01 -0.94 28.17
N ARG A 504 -2.53 -1.59 29.22
CA ARG A 504 -1.76 -2.00 30.40
C ARG A 504 -1.71 -3.53 30.50
N PRO A 505 -0.66 -4.10 31.12
CA PRO A 505 -0.62 -5.54 31.37
C PRO A 505 -1.88 -6.03 32.08
N GLY A 506 -2.44 -7.17 31.64
CA GLY A 506 -3.66 -7.76 32.17
C GLY A 506 -4.97 -7.14 31.65
N GLN A 507 -4.92 -6.13 30.80
CA GLN A 507 -6.10 -5.51 30.19
C GLN A 507 -6.67 -6.35 29.05
N THR A 508 -7.96 -6.21 28.82
CA THR A 508 -8.62 -6.71 27.61
C THR A 508 -9.04 -5.53 26.75
N LEU A 509 -8.62 -5.54 25.49
CA LEU A 509 -8.97 -4.57 24.46
C LEU A 509 -9.95 -5.19 23.47
N GLU A 510 -10.59 -4.35 22.68
CA GLU A 510 -11.38 -4.76 21.53
C GLU A 510 -10.85 -4.09 20.25
N VAL A 511 -10.65 -4.90 19.24
CA VAL A 511 -10.35 -4.48 17.88
C VAL A 511 -11.46 -5.00 16.96
N THR A 512 -11.83 -4.26 15.93
CA THR A 512 -12.85 -4.67 14.97
C THR A 512 -12.21 -4.97 13.62
N ALA A 513 -12.31 -6.20 13.14
CA ALA A 513 -12.03 -6.49 11.74
C ALA A 513 -13.17 -5.92 10.87
N VAL A 514 -12.85 -4.98 9.99
CA VAL A 514 -13.77 -4.39 9.02
C VAL A 514 -13.49 -5.04 7.67
N LEU A 515 -14.48 -5.74 7.14
CA LEU A 515 -14.38 -6.54 5.93
C LEU A 515 -15.37 -6.01 4.89
N THR A 516 -14.90 -5.61 3.72
CA THR A 516 -15.75 -5.22 2.59
C THR A 516 -15.43 -6.11 1.40
N ASN A 517 -16.43 -6.81 0.89
CA ASN A 517 -16.25 -7.63 -0.31
C ASN A 517 -16.21 -6.72 -1.55
N THR A 518 -15.01 -6.45 -2.05
CA THR A 518 -14.79 -5.65 -3.26
C THR A 518 -14.90 -6.47 -4.55
N SER A 519 -15.04 -7.80 -4.46
CA SER A 519 -15.20 -8.66 -5.63
C SER A 519 -16.63 -8.64 -6.19
N ALA A 520 -16.79 -9.06 -7.44
CA ALA A 520 -18.11 -9.12 -8.11
C ALA A 520 -19.01 -10.27 -7.63
N ARG A 521 -18.48 -11.20 -6.81
CA ARG A 521 -19.21 -12.39 -6.34
C ARG A 521 -19.31 -12.45 -4.82
N PRO A 522 -20.26 -13.19 -4.23
CA PRO A 522 -20.24 -13.48 -2.81
C PRO A 522 -19.02 -14.31 -2.43
N VAL A 523 -18.43 -14.04 -1.25
CA VAL A 523 -17.28 -14.78 -0.71
C VAL A 523 -17.58 -15.33 0.68
N GLN A 524 -16.94 -16.44 1.02
CA GLN A 524 -16.89 -16.98 2.38
C GLN A 524 -15.56 -16.58 3.01
N ILE A 525 -15.60 -15.99 4.20
CA ILE A 525 -14.40 -15.51 4.91
C ILE A 525 -14.32 -16.20 6.26
N ALA A 526 -13.16 -16.78 6.59
CA ALA A 526 -12.82 -17.21 7.94
C ALA A 526 -11.72 -16.31 8.53
N LEU A 527 -11.80 -16.02 9.82
CA LEU A 527 -10.92 -15.11 10.53
C LEU A 527 -10.24 -15.84 11.69
N SER A 528 -8.92 -15.78 11.72
CA SER A 528 -8.09 -16.36 12.78
C SER A 528 -7.12 -15.30 13.33
N PRO A 529 -7.45 -14.61 14.43
CA PRO A 529 -6.58 -13.59 15.00
C PRO A 529 -5.33 -14.20 15.62
N ILE A 530 -4.20 -13.53 15.45
CA ILE A 530 -2.87 -13.93 15.88
C ILE A 530 -2.25 -12.80 16.71
N GLY A 531 -1.60 -13.13 17.82
CA GLY A 531 -0.94 -12.15 18.70
C GLY A 531 0.36 -12.68 19.30
N PRO A 532 1.03 -11.87 20.11
CA PRO A 532 2.22 -12.28 20.84
C PRO A 532 1.98 -13.51 21.72
N THR A 533 3.05 -14.23 22.03
CA THR A 533 2.99 -15.42 22.90
C THR A 533 2.36 -15.08 24.25
N GLY A 534 1.44 -15.92 24.68
CA GLY A 534 0.71 -15.75 25.95
C GLY A 534 -0.51 -14.82 25.88
N TRP A 535 -0.72 -14.08 24.79
CA TRP A 535 -1.94 -13.31 24.59
C TRP A 535 -3.09 -14.22 24.17
N LYS A 536 -4.33 -13.87 24.55
CA LYS A 536 -5.52 -14.60 24.14
C LYS A 536 -6.36 -13.72 23.22
N LEU A 537 -6.46 -14.12 21.95
CA LEU A 537 -7.22 -13.42 20.94
C LEU A 537 -8.43 -14.26 20.52
N ARG A 538 -9.60 -13.62 20.44
CA ARG A 538 -10.84 -14.31 20.09
C ARG A 538 -11.73 -13.45 19.21
N ALA A 539 -12.01 -13.91 18.01
CA ALA A 539 -13.04 -13.33 17.15
C ALA A 539 -14.45 -13.71 17.62
N ALA A 540 -15.36 -12.75 17.65
CA ALA A 540 -16.76 -12.99 18.02
C ALA A 540 -17.49 -13.95 17.06
N ARG A 541 -17.08 -13.94 15.78
CA ARG A 541 -17.52 -14.88 14.74
C ARG A 541 -16.33 -15.19 13.84
N GLY A 542 -15.92 -16.46 13.79
CA GLY A 542 -14.81 -16.90 12.94
C GLY A 542 -15.17 -16.94 11.44
N ASN A 543 -16.44 -17.22 11.07
CA ASN A 543 -16.87 -17.38 9.68
C ASN A 543 -17.94 -16.35 9.30
N VAL A 544 -17.77 -15.72 8.13
CA VAL A 544 -18.64 -14.67 7.61
C VAL A 544 -18.86 -14.87 6.11
N ARG A 545 -20.12 -14.85 5.66
CA ARG A 545 -20.46 -14.79 4.25
C ARG A 545 -20.81 -13.36 3.85
N LEU A 546 -20.13 -12.82 2.85
CA LEU A 546 -20.34 -11.47 2.33
C LEU A 546 -20.82 -11.48 0.88
N LYS A 547 -21.91 -10.77 0.60
CA LYS A 547 -22.31 -10.44 -0.77
C LYS A 547 -21.35 -9.42 -1.37
N SER A 548 -21.29 -9.33 -2.70
CA SER A 548 -20.57 -8.26 -3.40
C SER A 548 -20.98 -6.89 -2.87
N GLY A 549 -20.00 -6.02 -2.63
CA GLY A 549 -20.18 -4.67 -2.08
C GLY A 549 -20.62 -4.59 -0.60
N ALA A 550 -20.85 -5.72 0.07
CA ALA A 550 -21.27 -5.73 1.46
C ALA A 550 -20.09 -5.54 2.42
N THR A 551 -20.33 -4.77 3.49
CA THR A 551 -19.37 -4.60 4.60
C THR A 551 -19.84 -5.34 5.85
N ARG A 552 -18.91 -5.97 6.55
CA ARG A 552 -19.13 -6.62 7.85
C ARG A 552 -18.09 -6.15 8.86
N ARG A 553 -18.54 -5.95 10.09
CA ARG A 553 -17.68 -5.66 11.24
C ARG A 553 -17.69 -6.88 12.19
N VAL A 554 -16.50 -7.38 12.54
CA VAL A 554 -16.34 -8.53 13.44
C VAL A 554 -15.44 -8.11 14.60
N ARG A 555 -15.98 -8.15 15.82
CA ARG A 555 -15.22 -7.82 17.03
C ARG A 555 -14.23 -8.92 17.37
N ILE A 556 -13.04 -8.51 17.78
CA ILE A 556 -11.95 -9.36 18.24
C ILE A 556 -11.52 -8.87 19.63
N ALA A 557 -11.62 -9.73 20.61
CA ALA A 557 -11.12 -9.44 21.95
C ALA A 557 -9.64 -9.82 22.04
N LEU A 558 -8.82 -8.90 22.56
CA LEU A 558 -7.38 -9.06 22.81
C LEU A 558 -7.15 -9.03 24.31
N SER A 559 -6.90 -10.17 24.94
CA SER A 559 -6.63 -10.25 26.38
C SER A 559 -5.14 -10.39 26.63
N LEU A 560 -4.54 -9.36 27.21
CA LEU A 560 -3.12 -9.30 27.54
C LEU A 560 -2.84 -10.06 28.84
N PRO A 561 -1.74 -10.82 28.93
CA PRO A 561 -1.32 -11.39 30.21
C PRO A 561 -0.86 -10.28 31.16
N ARG A 562 -0.90 -10.54 32.47
CA ARG A 562 -0.36 -9.61 33.48
C ARG A 562 1.16 -9.42 33.39
N THR A 563 1.84 -10.32 32.69
CA THR A 563 3.27 -10.32 32.39
C THR A 563 3.59 -9.77 31.01
N ALA A 564 2.65 -9.10 30.32
CA ALA A 564 2.91 -8.47 29.04
C ALA A 564 4.04 -7.45 29.19
N ALA A 565 5.07 -7.56 28.35
CA ALA A 565 6.18 -6.63 28.34
C ALA A 565 5.71 -5.23 27.89
N ALA A 566 6.32 -4.18 28.44
CA ALA A 566 6.15 -2.83 27.95
C ALA A 566 6.75 -2.69 26.54
N GLY A 567 6.16 -1.83 25.70
CA GLY A 567 6.60 -1.58 24.32
C GLY A 567 5.50 -1.85 23.30
N ARG A 568 5.84 -1.72 22.03
CA ARG A 568 4.94 -1.95 20.89
C ARG A 568 4.84 -3.43 20.54
N HIS A 569 3.62 -3.90 20.43
CA HIS A 569 3.31 -5.27 20.05
C HIS A 569 2.42 -5.31 18.81
N VAL A 570 2.70 -6.25 17.89
CA VAL A 570 1.95 -6.43 16.66
C VAL A 570 0.96 -7.59 16.82
N CYS A 571 -0.33 -7.29 16.65
CA CYS A 571 -1.38 -8.29 16.49
C CYS A 571 -1.79 -8.35 15.02
N SER A 572 -2.09 -9.53 14.51
CA SER A 572 -2.48 -9.72 13.12
C SER A 572 -3.71 -10.63 13.00
N ILE A 573 -4.18 -10.80 11.78
CA ILE A 573 -5.28 -11.68 11.48
C ILE A 573 -4.99 -12.47 10.20
N ASP A 574 -5.08 -13.80 10.31
CA ASP A 574 -5.17 -14.66 9.14
C ASP A 574 -6.59 -14.61 8.59
N VAL A 575 -6.70 -14.45 7.29
CA VAL A 575 -7.98 -14.39 6.59
C VAL A 575 -8.00 -15.46 5.51
N GLU A 576 -8.92 -16.39 5.64
CA GLU A 576 -9.20 -17.38 4.59
C GLU A 576 -10.37 -16.90 3.74
N ILE A 577 -10.19 -16.77 2.44
CA ILE A 577 -11.21 -16.36 1.48
C ILE A 577 -11.48 -17.55 0.55
N ASP A 578 -12.68 -18.14 0.65
CA ASP A 578 -13.09 -19.31 -0.13
C ASP A 578 -12.09 -20.49 -0.06
N GLY A 579 -11.47 -20.71 1.11
CA GLY A 579 -10.48 -21.75 1.34
C GLY A 579 -9.03 -21.37 1.00
N GLN A 580 -8.77 -20.13 0.58
CA GLN A 580 -7.41 -19.65 0.33
C GLN A 580 -6.96 -18.74 1.47
N LEU A 581 -5.88 -19.11 2.13
CA LEU A 581 -5.32 -18.36 3.25
C LEU A 581 -4.58 -17.10 2.77
N ARG A 582 -4.80 -16.02 3.50
CA ARG A 582 -3.99 -14.80 3.51
C ARG A 582 -3.38 -14.67 4.89
N ALA A 583 -2.14 -15.12 5.02
CA ALA A 583 -1.43 -15.08 6.30
C ALA A 583 -1.19 -13.64 6.72
N GLU A 584 -1.54 -13.31 7.96
CA GLU A 584 -1.35 -11.99 8.55
C GLU A 584 -1.82 -10.83 7.65
N ALA A 585 -3.00 -11.01 7.07
CA ALA A 585 -3.53 -10.14 6.00
C ALA A 585 -3.65 -8.66 6.40
N CYS A 586 -3.86 -8.36 7.67
CA CYS A 586 -3.72 -7.00 8.22
C CYS A 586 -3.29 -7.06 9.68
N VAL A 587 -2.86 -5.91 10.21
CA VAL A 587 -2.29 -5.80 11.55
C VAL A 587 -2.98 -4.73 12.38
N ALA A 588 -2.82 -4.85 13.72
CA ALA A 588 -3.07 -3.79 14.68
C ALA A 588 -1.89 -3.71 15.65
N LEU A 589 -1.53 -2.50 16.06
CA LEU A 589 -0.45 -2.23 16.99
C LEU A 589 -1.02 -1.99 18.39
N VAL A 590 -0.37 -2.56 19.40
CA VAL A 590 -0.74 -2.36 20.81
C VAL A 590 0.47 -1.88 21.60
N ASP A 591 0.43 -0.64 22.05
CA ASP A 591 1.45 -0.02 22.86
C ASP A 591 1.16 -0.29 24.33
N VAL A 592 1.93 -1.19 24.95
CA VAL A 592 1.79 -1.58 26.34
C VAL A 592 2.63 -0.64 27.22
N SER A 593 1.96 0.09 28.12
CA SER A 593 2.64 0.93 29.11
C SER A 593 3.32 0.08 30.19
N ALA A 594 4.44 0.60 30.74
CA ALA A 594 5.15 -0.04 31.86
C ALA A 594 4.29 -0.14 33.11
#